data_aba6773936144aa5a902a9f3a4ebe736
#
_entry.id   aba6773936144aa5a902a9f3a4ebe736
#
_cell.length_a   1.000
_cell.length_b   1.000
_cell.length_c   1.000
_cell.angle_alpha   90.00
_cell.angle_beta   90.00
_cell.angle_gamma   90.00
#
_symmetry.space_group_name_H-M   'P 1'
#
loop_
_entity.id
_entity.type
_entity.pdbx_description
1 polymer ?
#
loop_
_entity_poly.entity_id
_entity_poly.type
_entity_poly.pdbx_seq_one_letter_code
_entity_poly.pdbx_strand_id
1 'polypeptide(L)'
;SSISDGAAALVLMRRSVAERKGLEPLAILLDHATHAQEPAWFTTAPVGAIQKLNARLGWKPGEVDLYEINEAFAVVAMAAMKEFGLPPEKVNVHGGACALGHPIGASGARIVVTLLGALRRLGRKRGIASLCIGGGEATAMAIELI
;
A
#
# COMPACT_ATOMS: atom_id res chain seq x y z
N SER A 1 -1.47 16.68 -2.42
CA SER A 1 -1.86 16.51 -1.00
C SER A 1 -1.27 17.61 -0.14
N SER A 2 -1.95 17.95 0.96
CA SER A 2 -1.40 18.88 1.96
C SER A 2 -0.42 18.15 2.89
N ILE A 3 0.63 18.84 3.33
CA ILE A 3 1.45 18.41 4.46
C ILE A 3 0.57 18.56 5.71
N SER A 4 0.47 17.52 6.51
CA SER A 4 -0.49 17.46 7.62
C SER A 4 0.12 16.75 8.82
N ASP A 5 -0.44 16.99 9.99
CA ASP A 5 -0.15 16.19 11.17
C ASP A 5 -0.98 14.89 11.15
N GLY A 6 -0.41 13.82 11.67
CA GLY A 6 -1.10 12.55 11.77
C GLY A 6 -0.27 11.48 12.43
N ALA A 7 -0.92 10.44 12.91
CA ALA A 7 -0.28 9.28 13.50
C ALA A 7 -1.02 8.00 13.09
N ALA A 8 -0.27 6.91 12.98
CA ALA A 8 -0.80 5.58 12.76
C ALA A 8 0.13 4.56 13.43
N ALA A 9 -0.42 3.46 13.90
CA ALA A 9 0.34 2.40 14.55
C ALA A 9 -0.14 1.03 14.09
N LEU A 10 0.81 0.12 13.92
CA LEU A 10 0.60 -1.28 13.58
C LEU A 10 1.42 -2.14 14.55
N VAL A 11 0.85 -3.24 15.02
CA VAL A 11 1.59 -4.24 15.79
C VAL A 11 1.98 -5.36 14.85
N LEU A 12 3.27 -5.56 14.67
CA LEU A 12 3.85 -6.58 13.81
C LEU A 12 4.61 -7.60 14.65
N MET A 13 4.41 -8.88 14.33
CA MET A 13 5.17 -9.94 14.97
C MET A 13 5.24 -11.18 14.08
N ARG A 14 6.15 -12.08 14.36
CA ARG A 14 6.19 -13.37 13.68
C ARG A 14 4.92 -14.16 13.99
N ARG A 15 4.38 -14.85 12.99
CA ARG A 15 3.19 -15.69 13.14
C ARG A 15 3.31 -16.67 14.31
N SER A 16 4.44 -17.37 14.42
CA SER A 16 4.70 -18.30 15.51
C SER A 16 4.71 -17.65 16.92
N VAL A 17 4.97 -16.34 17.00
CA VAL A 17 4.87 -15.58 18.26
C VAL A 17 3.43 -15.27 18.58
N ALA A 18 2.64 -14.86 17.58
CA ALA A 18 1.20 -14.62 17.76
C ALA A 18 0.50 -15.89 18.25
N GLU A 19 0.75 -17.02 17.60
CA GLU A 19 0.21 -18.33 17.97
C GLU A 19 0.53 -18.72 19.41
N ARG A 20 1.81 -18.60 19.82
CA ARG A 20 2.20 -18.89 21.21
C ARG A 20 1.55 -17.97 22.25
N LYS A 21 1.19 -16.74 21.84
CA LYS A 21 0.52 -15.75 22.71
C LYS A 21 -1.00 -15.85 22.66
N GLY A 22 -1.57 -16.75 21.87
CA GLY A 22 -3.01 -16.85 21.67
C GLY A 22 -3.63 -15.60 21.02
N LEU A 23 -2.85 -14.87 20.21
CA LEU A 23 -3.31 -13.69 19.50
C LEU A 23 -3.83 -14.08 18.12
N GLU A 24 -4.96 -13.52 17.74
CA GLU A 24 -5.53 -13.67 16.39
C GLU A 24 -5.03 -12.52 15.50
N PRO A 25 -4.14 -12.78 14.53
CA PRO A 25 -3.70 -11.73 13.63
C PRO A 25 -4.81 -11.34 12.64
N LEU A 26 -4.84 -10.08 12.25
CA LEU A 26 -5.80 -9.57 11.25
C LEU A 26 -5.42 -9.98 9.83
N ALA A 27 -4.14 -10.04 9.55
CA ALA A 27 -3.59 -10.32 8.23
C ALA A 27 -2.18 -10.88 8.32
N ILE A 28 -1.73 -11.45 7.22
CA ILE A 28 -0.33 -11.82 6.98
C ILE A 28 0.30 -10.78 6.07
N LEU A 29 1.47 -10.25 6.46
CA LEU A 29 2.36 -9.55 5.57
C LEU A 29 3.11 -10.61 4.76
N LEU A 30 2.82 -10.69 3.47
CA LEU A 30 3.37 -11.73 2.59
C LEU A 30 4.77 -11.41 2.11
N ASP A 31 4.96 -10.20 1.62
CA ASP A 31 6.25 -9.71 1.10
C ASP A 31 6.22 -8.19 0.95
N HIS A 32 7.41 -7.62 0.72
CA HIS A 32 7.58 -6.22 0.35
C HIS A 32 8.65 -6.08 -0.72
N ALA A 33 8.58 -5.01 -1.49
CA ALA A 33 9.58 -4.68 -2.48
C ALA A 33 9.87 -3.19 -2.49
N THR A 34 11.09 -2.84 -2.82
CA THR A 34 11.53 -1.46 -3.03
C THR A 34 11.97 -1.25 -4.47
N HIS A 35 11.83 -0.02 -4.94
CA HIS A 35 12.30 0.40 -6.25
C HIS A 35 12.93 1.79 -6.12
N ALA A 36 13.96 2.03 -6.90
CA ALA A 36 14.58 3.34 -7.05
C ALA A 36 14.81 3.65 -8.52
N GLN A 37 14.64 4.91 -8.87
CA GLN A 37 14.82 5.42 -10.22
C GLN A 37 15.29 6.88 -10.14
N GLU A 38 15.42 7.54 -11.27
CA GLU A 38 15.82 8.95 -11.33
C GLU A 38 14.89 9.81 -10.46
N PRO A 39 15.42 10.67 -9.58
CA PRO A 39 14.63 11.46 -8.63
C PRO A 39 13.53 12.30 -9.26
N ALA A 40 13.74 12.83 -10.47
CA ALA A 40 12.74 13.60 -11.20
C ALA A 40 11.46 12.80 -11.51
N TRP A 41 11.54 11.47 -11.51
CA TRP A 41 10.43 10.57 -11.81
C TRP A 41 9.87 9.85 -10.58
N PHE A 42 10.15 10.34 -9.37
CA PHE A 42 9.72 9.69 -8.12
C PHE A 42 8.22 9.39 -8.05
N THR A 43 7.39 10.18 -8.73
CA THR A 43 5.92 9.98 -8.75
C THR A 43 5.50 8.68 -9.44
N THR A 44 6.33 8.12 -10.31
CA THR A 44 6.07 6.84 -10.98
C THR A 44 6.79 5.65 -10.33
N ALA A 45 7.65 5.89 -9.35
CA ALA A 45 8.41 4.84 -8.66
C ALA A 45 7.54 3.73 -8.01
N PRO A 46 6.32 4.02 -7.47
CA PRO A 46 5.42 2.98 -6.98
C PRO A 46 5.08 1.90 -8.02
N VAL A 47 5.01 2.26 -9.29
CA VAL A 47 4.81 1.28 -10.38
C VAL A 47 5.89 0.21 -10.34
N GLY A 48 7.16 0.62 -10.33
CA GLY A 48 8.29 -0.31 -10.27
C GLY A 48 8.33 -1.17 -8.99
N ALA A 49 7.95 -0.59 -7.85
CA ALA A 49 7.87 -1.34 -6.59
C ALA A 49 6.75 -2.40 -6.63
N ILE A 50 5.57 -2.04 -7.12
CA ILE A 50 4.43 -2.96 -7.28
C ILE A 50 4.75 -4.06 -8.31
N GLN A 51 5.38 -3.73 -9.44
CA GLN A 51 5.80 -4.71 -10.44
C GLN A 51 6.74 -5.77 -9.85
N LYS A 52 7.76 -5.32 -9.11
CA LYS A 52 8.70 -6.22 -8.41
C LYS A 52 7.99 -7.12 -7.40
N LEU A 53 7.08 -6.54 -6.61
CA LEU A 53 6.31 -7.29 -5.61
C LEU A 53 5.42 -8.34 -6.26
N ASN A 54 4.67 -7.97 -7.30
CA ASN A 54 3.83 -8.87 -8.06
C ASN A 54 4.63 -10.03 -8.69
N ALA A 55 5.79 -9.73 -9.28
CA ALA A 55 6.67 -10.74 -9.85
C ALA A 55 7.17 -11.75 -8.79
N ARG A 56 7.52 -11.28 -7.59
CA ARG A 56 7.98 -12.15 -6.49
C ARG A 56 6.88 -13.04 -5.93
N LEU A 57 5.64 -12.54 -5.89
CA LEU A 57 4.47 -13.27 -5.40
C LEU A 57 3.79 -14.12 -6.48
N GLY A 58 4.16 -13.94 -7.75
CA GLY A 58 3.46 -14.53 -8.88
C GLY A 58 2.05 -13.99 -9.07
N TRP A 59 1.76 -12.80 -8.56
CA TRP A 59 0.44 -12.18 -8.68
C TRP A 59 0.30 -11.36 -9.97
N LYS A 60 -0.89 -11.44 -10.54
CA LYS A 60 -1.31 -10.50 -11.58
C LYS A 60 -2.09 -9.34 -10.95
N PRO A 61 -2.06 -8.13 -11.52
CA PRO A 61 -2.78 -6.98 -10.96
C PRO A 61 -4.27 -7.23 -10.71
N GLY A 62 -4.92 -8.04 -11.57
CA GLY A 62 -6.33 -8.41 -11.42
C GLY A 62 -6.64 -9.31 -10.21
N GLU A 63 -5.65 -10.03 -9.69
CA GLU A 63 -5.76 -10.94 -8.55
C GLU A 63 -5.64 -10.23 -7.20
N VAL A 64 -5.24 -8.97 -7.21
CA VAL A 64 -5.24 -8.09 -6.04
C VAL A 64 -6.60 -7.43 -5.93
N ASP A 65 -7.22 -7.53 -4.76
CA ASP A 65 -8.55 -6.99 -4.55
C ASP A 65 -8.55 -5.47 -4.40
N LEU A 66 -7.65 -4.92 -3.58
CA LEU A 66 -7.57 -3.50 -3.29
C LEU A 66 -6.12 -2.99 -3.27
N TYR A 67 -5.97 -1.73 -3.65
CA TYR A 67 -4.72 -0.99 -3.60
C TYR A 67 -4.89 0.27 -2.75
N GLU A 68 -3.95 0.52 -1.85
CA GLU A 68 -3.74 1.81 -1.20
C GLU A 68 -2.43 2.40 -1.73
N ILE A 69 -2.54 3.35 -2.63
CA ILE A 69 -1.40 4.04 -3.26
C ILE A 69 -1.40 5.48 -2.75
N ASN A 70 -0.41 5.82 -1.94
CA ASN A 70 -0.37 7.13 -1.31
C ASN A 70 -0.33 8.26 -2.35
N GLU A 71 -1.28 9.17 -2.26
CA GLU A 71 -1.44 10.31 -3.15
C GLU A 71 -0.57 11.48 -2.68
N ALA A 72 0.77 11.32 -2.64
CA ALA A 72 1.65 12.47 -2.44
C ALA A 72 1.29 13.59 -3.43
N PHE A 73 1.02 13.19 -4.66
CA PHE A 73 0.32 13.93 -5.71
C PHE A 73 -0.71 13.01 -6.35
N ALA A 74 -1.80 13.54 -6.87
CA ALA A 74 -2.83 12.73 -7.54
C ALA A 74 -2.26 11.87 -8.67
N VAL A 75 -1.28 12.38 -9.40
CA VAL A 75 -0.62 11.67 -10.52
C VAL A 75 0.05 10.36 -10.09
N VAL A 76 0.44 10.21 -8.83
CA VAL A 76 1.08 8.97 -8.31
C VAL A 76 0.11 7.79 -8.42
N ALA A 77 -1.10 7.92 -7.91
CA ALA A 77 -2.13 6.89 -8.03
C ALA A 77 -2.56 6.71 -9.49
N MET A 78 -2.74 7.80 -10.24
CA MET A 78 -3.13 7.77 -11.66
C MET A 78 -2.12 7.02 -12.52
N ALA A 79 -0.81 7.18 -12.28
CA ALA A 79 0.23 6.47 -13.02
C ALA A 79 0.14 4.95 -12.80
N ALA A 80 -0.03 4.51 -11.55
CA ALA A 80 -0.20 3.10 -11.25
C ALA A 80 -1.51 2.53 -11.81
N MET A 81 -2.61 3.28 -11.71
CA MET A 81 -3.90 2.87 -12.30
C MET A 81 -3.77 2.67 -13.80
N LYS A 82 -3.12 3.59 -14.51
CA LYS A 82 -2.89 3.49 -15.95
C LYS A 82 -2.03 2.29 -16.31
N GLU A 83 -0.91 2.12 -15.61
CA GLU A 83 0.06 1.05 -15.91
C GLU A 83 -0.52 -0.36 -15.72
N PHE A 84 -1.29 -0.55 -14.65
CA PHE A 84 -1.84 -1.86 -14.30
C PHE A 84 -3.29 -2.07 -14.77
N GLY A 85 -3.89 -1.09 -15.43
CA GLY A 85 -5.30 -1.15 -15.82
C GLY A 85 -6.26 -1.25 -14.62
N LEU A 86 -5.93 -0.58 -13.50
CA LEU A 86 -6.75 -0.67 -12.28
C LEU A 86 -7.97 0.26 -12.39
N PRO A 87 -9.16 -0.27 -12.14
CA PRO A 87 -10.34 0.56 -12.06
C PRO A 87 -10.39 1.34 -10.73
N PRO A 88 -11.04 2.53 -10.70
CA PRO A 88 -11.10 3.38 -9.51
C PRO A 88 -11.63 2.70 -8.25
N GLU A 89 -12.55 1.78 -8.40
CA GLU A 89 -13.17 1.02 -7.31
C GLU A 89 -12.24 0.02 -6.62
N LYS A 90 -11.01 -0.12 -7.10
CA LYS A 90 -9.95 -0.91 -6.45
C LYS A 90 -8.86 -0.06 -5.79
N VAL A 91 -8.82 1.25 -6.04
CA VAL A 91 -7.72 2.10 -5.60
C VAL A 91 -8.23 3.16 -4.63
N ASN A 92 -7.63 3.25 -3.44
CA ASN A 92 -7.92 4.27 -2.44
C ASN A 92 -9.44 4.42 -2.17
N VAL A 93 -10.12 3.31 -1.99
CA VAL A 93 -11.60 3.21 -1.93
C VAL A 93 -12.25 4.00 -0.78
N HIS A 94 -11.47 4.43 0.19
CA HIS A 94 -11.89 5.30 1.29
C HIS A 94 -11.31 6.71 1.20
N GLY A 95 -10.84 7.10 0.02
CA GLY A 95 -10.11 8.34 -0.20
C GLY A 95 -8.62 8.19 0.11
N GLY A 96 -7.82 9.09 -0.41
CA GLY A 96 -6.38 9.11 -0.26
C GLY A 96 -5.85 10.43 0.29
N ALA A 97 -4.55 10.64 0.21
CA ALA A 97 -3.87 11.79 0.80
C ALA A 97 -4.33 13.14 0.21
N CYS A 98 -4.85 13.18 -1.01
CA CYS A 98 -5.41 14.40 -1.59
C CYS A 98 -6.62 14.91 -0.79
N ALA A 99 -7.39 14.00 -0.19
CA ALA A 99 -8.54 14.33 0.66
C ALA A 99 -8.18 14.38 2.16
N LEU A 100 -7.31 13.46 2.61
CA LEU A 100 -7.03 13.23 4.03
C LEU A 100 -5.80 13.99 4.54
N GLY A 101 -4.92 14.43 3.65
CA GLY A 101 -3.61 14.95 3.96
C GLY A 101 -2.52 13.87 3.96
N HIS A 102 -1.27 14.33 3.99
CA HIS A 102 -0.08 13.49 3.90
C HIS A 102 0.87 13.75 5.08
N PRO A 103 0.60 13.17 6.25
CA PRO A 103 1.54 13.20 7.36
C PRO A 103 2.72 12.28 7.03
N ILE A 104 3.77 12.84 6.45
CA ILE A 104 4.87 12.11 5.78
C ILE A 104 5.41 10.96 6.63
N GLY A 105 5.68 11.19 7.92
CA GLY A 105 6.19 10.16 8.83
C GLY A 105 5.17 9.09 9.23
N ALA A 106 3.88 9.32 9.03
CA ALA A 106 2.81 8.39 9.39
C ALA A 106 2.17 7.70 8.18
N SER A 107 2.32 8.26 6.97
CA SER A 107 1.59 7.81 5.78
C SER A 107 1.80 6.33 5.45
N GLY A 108 3.00 5.78 5.65
CA GLY A 108 3.26 4.35 5.42
C GLY A 108 2.36 3.45 6.28
N ALA A 109 2.33 3.68 7.59
CA ALA A 109 1.46 2.94 8.50
C ALA A 109 -0.02 3.25 8.22
N ARG A 110 -0.36 4.51 7.92
CA ARG A 110 -1.73 4.96 7.64
C ARG A 110 -2.34 4.19 6.46
N ILE A 111 -1.64 4.08 5.33
CA ILE A 111 -2.19 3.37 4.16
C ILE A 111 -2.41 1.88 4.44
N VAL A 112 -1.55 1.25 5.24
CA VAL A 112 -1.74 -0.15 5.63
C VAL A 112 -2.95 -0.31 6.55
N VAL A 113 -3.14 0.58 7.53
CA VAL A 113 -4.33 0.59 8.39
C VAL A 113 -5.61 0.77 7.56
N THR A 114 -5.60 1.72 6.62
CA THR A 114 -6.74 1.95 5.72
C THR A 114 -7.03 0.72 4.86
N LEU A 115 -6.01 0.11 4.28
CA LEU A 115 -6.14 -1.09 3.45
C LEU A 115 -6.73 -2.26 4.22
N LEU A 116 -6.24 -2.53 5.44
CA LEU A 116 -6.79 -3.57 6.32
C LEU A 116 -8.27 -3.34 6.61
N GLY A 117 -8.64 -2.10 6.94
CA GLY A 117 -10.02 -1.72 7.19
C GLY A 117 -10.91 -1.88 5.95
N ALA A 118 -10.42 -1.47 4.79
CA ALA A 118 -11.13 -1.58 3.52
C ALA A 118 -11.37 -3.05 3.12
N LEU A 119 -10.33 -3.87 3.18
CA LEU A 119 -10.43 -5.30 2.89
C LEU A 119 -11.48 -5.99 3.77
N ARG A 120 -11.44 -5.75 5.09
CA ARG A 120 -12.42 -6.32 6.02
C ARG A 120 -13.85 -5.86 5.71
N ARG A 121 -14.04 -4.55 5.54
CA ARG A 121 -15.38 -3.98 5.30
C ARG A 121 -16.00 -4.48 4.01
N LEU A 122 -15.20 -4.69 2.96
CA LEU A 122 -15.67 -5.09 1.64
C LEU A 122 -15.63 -6.62 1.43
N GLY A 123 -15.24 -7.40 2.45
CA GLY A 123 -15.13 -8.86 2.33
C GLY A 123 -14.08 -9.30 1.31
N ARG A 124 -12.97 -8.54 1.22
CA ARG A 124 -11.86 -8.79 0.32
C ARG A 124 -10.67 -9.36 1.09
N LYS A 125 -9.70 -9.93 0.39
CA LYS A 125 -8.58 -10.63 1.03
C LYS A 125 -7.22 -10.03 0.75
N ARG A 126 -6.91 -9.77 -0.53
CA ARG A 126 -5.56 -9.40 -0.99
C ARG A 126 -5.44 -7.92 -1.24
N GLY A 127 -4.44 -7.32 -0.65
CA GLY A 127 -4.18 -5.90 -0.84
C GLY A 127 -2.72 -5.57 -1.00
N ILE A 128 -2.46 -4.48 -1.72
CA ILE A 128 -1.14 -3.88 -1.86
C ILE A 128 -1.20 -2.43 -1.39
N ALA A 129 -0.30 -2.07 -0.47
CA ALA A 129 -0.04 -0.70 -0.07
C ALA A 129 1.29 -0.23 -0.69
N SER A 130 1.32 0.96 -1.28
CA SER A 130 2.54 1.52 -1.89
C SER A 130 2.61 3.03 -1.74
N LEU A 131 3.83 3.54 -1.62
CA LEU A 131 4.08 4.98 -1.60
C LEU A 131 5.42 5.31 -2.24
N CYS A 132 5.50 6.51 -2.83
CA CYS A 132 6.75 7.08 -3.33
C CYS A 132 7.53 7.77 -2.20
N ILE A 133 8.81 7.94 -2.42
CA ILE A 133 9.75 8.63 -1.53
C ILE A 133 10.50 9.66 -2.38
N GLY A 134 10.77 10.82 -1.79
CA GLY A 134 11.25 12.00 -2.52
C GLY A 134 12.60 11.87 -3.25
N GLY A 135 13.42 10.88 -2.92
CA GLY A 135 14.70 10.62 -3.58
C GLY A 135 14.62 9.77 -4.86
N GLY A 136 13.42 9.48 -5.35
CA GLY A 136 13.20 8.61 -6.51
C GLY A 136 12.84 7.18 -6.14
N GLU A 137 12.68 6.90 -4.85
CA GLU A 137 12.36 5.57 -4.36
C GLU A 137 10.85 5.37 -4.22
N ALA A 138 10.48 4.11 -4.06
CA ALA A 138 9.17 3.67 -3.62
C ALA A 138 9.27 2.35 -2.87
N THR A 139 8.27 2.08 -2.04
CA THR A 139 8.07 0.77 -1.44
C THR A 139 6.65 0.29 -1.71
N ALA A 140 6.49 -1.02 -1.81
CA ALA A 140 5.21 -1.70 -1.88
C ALA A 140 5.19 -2.89 -0.93
N MET A 141 4.05 -3.14 -0.30
CA MET A 141 3.83 -4.21 0.66
C MET A 141 2.54 -4.95 0.32
N ALA A 142 2.59 -6.28 0.31
CA ALA A 142 1.44 -7.15 0.09
C ALA A 142 0.94 -7.74 1.41
N ILE A 143 -0.36 -7.67 1.63
CA ILE A 143 -1.03 -8.26 2.77
C ILE A 143 -2.18 -9.16 2.31
N GLU A 144 -2.45 -10.19 3.10
CA GLU A 144 -3.62 -11.05 2.92
C GLU A 144 -4.34 -11.21 4.25
N LEU A 145 -5.65 -10.93 4.29
CA LEU A 145 -6.49 -11.18 5.47
C LEU A 145 -6.61 -12.70 5.75
N ILE A 146 -6.65 -13.03 7.02
CA ILE A 146 -6.82 -14.41 7.50
C ILE A 146 -8.30 -14.76 7.59
#